data_422f72d9484681474f5445350df64a3a
#
_entry.id   422f72d9484681474f5445350df64a3a
#
_cell.length_a   1.000
_cell.length_b   1.000
_cell.length_c   1.000
_cell.angle_alpha   90.00
_cell.angle_beta   90.00
_cell.angle_gamma   90.00
#
_symmetry.space_group_name_H-M   'P 1'
#
loop_
_entity.id
_entity.type
_entity.pdbx_description
1 polymer ?
#
loop_
_entity_poly.entity_id
_entity_poly.type
_entity_poly.pdbx_seq_one_letter_code
_entity_poly.pdbx_strand_id
1 'polypeptide(L)'
;MLVDDRPEFFQVYLGAMKAGLVPVAVNLRLPMDELRHILADSGSRLVVADENLLGQLVEAMEDIATPPAIVTISKVAGQTSLAEATEDQPAAFDPVALAPDAMALWMYTSGTTGRPKAAVHLQRAIATTDRYFGATFGVTGDDRVYGTSKLFFAYALGHCLLATLRLGAAAVLSPGWPTAASVAKDVDRHRPTVVLSVPTLYHNLLREGMAEHDAFRDVRLYLSAGERLPRDVAEAWCAATGRPIVEGLGTTETLMMVLANRPDDPTPGTVGRPLPGVE
;
A
#
# COMPACT_ATOMS: atom_id res chain seq x y z
N MET A 1 -6.57 -0.77 -11.29
CA MET A 1 -7.52 -0.66 -10.17
C MET A 1 -7.47 0.75 -9.63
N LEU A 2 -8.63 1.41 -9.52
CA LEU A 2 -8.82 2.72 -8.89
C LEU A 2 -9.76 2.54 -7.68
N VAL A 3 -9.27 1.87 -6.65
CA VAL A 3 -10.02 1.46 -5.46
C VAL A 3 -9.31 1.96 -4.21
N ASP A 4 -10.04 2.56 -3.29
CA ASP A 4 -9.50 3.04 -2.02
C ASP A 4 -9.13 1.86 -1.06
N ASP A 5 -8.50 2.16 0.06
CA ASP A 5 -8.05 1.18 1.05
C ASP A 5 -9.24 0.58 1.81
N ARG A 6 -9.82 -0.43 1.22
CA ARG A 6 -11.01 -1.14 1.69
C ARG A 6 -10.90 -2.65 1.41
N PRO A 7 -11.69 -3.52 2.04
CA PRO A 7 -11.57 -4.97 1.84
C PRO A 7 -11.63 -5.41 0.38
N GLU A 8 -12.41 -4.73 -0.45
CA GLU A 8 -12.55 -5.03 -1.87
C GLU A 8 -11.24 -4.81 -2.64
N PHE A 9 -10.37 -3.89 -2.19
CA PHE A 9 -9.02 -3.76 -2.77
C PHE A 9 -8.26 -5.08 -2.65
N PHE A 10 -8.26 -5.69 -1.47
CA PHE A 10 -7.60 -6.98 -1.23
C PHE A 10 -8.21 -8.10 -2.05
N GLN A 11 -9.55 -8.17 -2.09
CA GLN A 11 -10.28 -9.20 -2.85
C GLN A 11 -9.94 -9.14 -4.33
N VAL A 12 -10.02 -7.96 -4.95
CA VAL A 12 -9.74 -7.78 -6.38
C VAL A 12 -8.25 -7.99 -6.67
N TYR A 13 -7.37 -7.42 -5.85
CA TYR A 13 -5.92 -7.49 -6.07
C TYR A 13 -5.40 -8.93 -5.99
N LEU A 14 -5.72 -9.62 -4.91
CA LEU A 14 -5.29 -11.02 -4.70
C LEU A 14 -6.05 -11.99 -5.61
N GLY A 15 -7.32 -11.70 -5.91
CA GLY A 15 -8.11 -12.47 -6.89
C GLY A 15 -7.50 -12.40 -8.29
N ALA A 16 -7.06 -11.22 -8.72
CA ALA A 16 -6.35 -11.05 -9.99
C ALA A 16 -5.04 -11.85 -10.01
N MET A 17 -4.22 -11.76 -8.97
CA MET A 17 -2.97 -12.54 -8.85
C MET A 17 -3.26 -14.06 -8.88
N LYS A 18 -4.27 -14.53 -8.16
CA LYS A 18 -4.67 -15.94 -8.12
C LYS A 18 -5.15 -16.44 -9.50
N ALA A 19 -5.79 -15.56 -10.27
CA ALA A 19 -6.22 -15.83 -11.64
C ALA A 19 -5.10 -15.72 -12.69
N GLY A 20 -3.86 -15.46 -12.28
CA GLY A 20 -2.72 -15.28 -13.19
C GLY A 20 -2.72 -13.96 -13.94
N LEU A 21 -3.53 -12.97 -13.48
CA LEU A 21 -3.57 -11.63 -14.03
C LEU A 21 -2.54 -10.73 -13.30
N VAL A 22 -2.16 -9.65 -13.95
CA VAL A 22 -1.23 -8.64 -13.40
C VAL A 22 -2.03 -7.44 -12.90
N PRO A 23 -2.26 -7.30 -11.58
CA PRO A 23 -2.93 -6.14 -11.05
C PRO A 23 -2.05 -4.90 -11.10
N VAL A 24 -2.67 -3.76 -11.41
CA VAL A 24 -2.06 -2.43 -11.44
C VAL A 24 -2.88 -1.52 -10.55
N ALA A 25 -2.39 -1.23 -9.35
CA ALA A 25 -3.00 -0.26 -8.46
C ALA A 25 -2.57 1.15 -8.85
N VAL A 26 -3.53 2.05 -9.00
CA VAL A 26 -3.32 3.40 -9.54
C VAL A 26 -3.71 4.44 -8.50
N ASN A 27 -2.91 5.50 -8.38
CA ASN A 27 -3.20 6.62 -7.48
C ASN A 27 -4.54 7.26 -7.85
N LEU A 28 -5.41 7.42 -6.87
CA LEU A 28 -6.77 7.95 -7.06
C LEU A 28 -6.82 9.46 -7.33
N ARG A 29 -5.68 10.15 -7.22
CA ARG A 29 -5.55 11.61 -7.42
C ARG A 29 -4.60 11.98 -8.56
N LEU A 30 -4.44 11.09 -9.54
CA LEU A 30 -3.62 11.41 -10.71
C LEU A 30 -4.25 12.52 -11.54
N PRO A 31 -3.43 13.39 -12.14
CA PRO A 31 -3.87 14.23 -13.24
C PRO A 31 -4.44 13.39 -14.39
N MET A 32 -5.38 13.96 -15.13
CA MET A 32 -6.10 13.26 -16.21
C MET A 32 -5.18 12.70 -17.28
N ASP A 33 -4.15 13.45 -17.66
CA ASP A 33 -3.16 13.05 -18.67
C ASP A 33 -2.29 11.87 -18.22
N GLU A 34 -1.95 11.80 -16.93
CA GLU A 34 -1.24 10.65 -16.36
C GLU A 34 -2.15 9.40 -16.29
N LEU A 35 -3.42 9.58 -15.93
CA LEU A 35 -4.38 8.48 -15.91
C LEU A 35 -4.60 7.91 -17.31
N ARG A 36 -4.80 8.77 -18.33
CA ARG A 36 -4.88 8.38 -19.74
C ARG A 36 -3.65 7.61 -20.19
N HIS A 37 -2.46 8.12 -19.82
CA HIS A 37 -1.21 7.46 -20.15
C HIS A 37 -1.13 6.06 -19.54
N ILE A 38 -1.44 5.90 -18.26
CA ILE A 38 -1.38 4.60 -17.57
C ILE A 38 -2.38 3.61 -18.16
N LEU A 39 -3.59 4.04 -18.47
CA LEU A 39 -4.60 3.17 -19.10
C LEU A 39 -4.17 2.69 -20.48
N ALA A 40 -3.57 3.56 -21.28
CA ALA A 40 -3.06 3.23 -22.61
C ALA A 40 -1.80 2.33 -22.54
N ASP A 41 -0.84 2.69 -21.69
CA ASP A 41 0.45 1.99 -21.56
C ASP A 41 0.29 0.59 -20.94
N SER A 42 -0.57 0.45 -19.94
CA SER A 42 -0.81 -0.85 -19.30
C SER A 42 -1.55 -1.85 -20.17
N GLY A 43 -2.24 -1.40 -21.20
CA GLY A 43 -3.10 -2.26 -22.02
C GLY A 43 -4.14 -3.03 -21.20
N SER A 44 -4.59 -2.44 -20.09
CA SER A 44 -5.56 -3.08 -19.19
C SER A 44 -6.85 -3.45 -19.92
N ARG A 45 -7.38 -4.64 -19.65
CA ARG A 45 -8.63 -5.13 -20.23
C ARG A 45 -9.83 -4.96 -19.31
N LEU A 46 -9.56 -4.78 -18.02
CA LEU A 46 -10.57 -4.57 -16.98
C LEU A 46 -10.06 -3.49 -16.01
N VAL A 47 -10.93 -2.56 -15.66
CA VAL A 47 -10.71 -1.62 -14.57
C VAL A 47 -11.77 -1.85 -13.52
N VAL A 48 -11.33 -2.06 -12.28
CA VAL A 48 -12.20 -2.03 -11.10
C VAL A 48 -11.99 -0.69 -10.41
N ALA A 49 -13.07 0.03 -10.14
CA ALA A 49 -13.00 1.40 -9.61
C ALA A 49 -14.06 1.68 -8.56
N ASP A 50 -13.73 2.58 -7.62
CA ASP A 50 -14.74 3.19 -6.77
C ASP A 50 -15.70 4.03 -7.62
N GLU A 51 -16.97 4.05 -7.26
CA GLU A 51 -18.06 4.68 -7.99
C GLU A 51 -17.88 6.19 -8.23
N ASN A 52 -17.26 6.88 -7.29
CA ASN A 52 -16.98 8.32 -7.37
C ASN A 52 -15.90 8.67 -8.41
N LEU A 53 -15.14 7.69 -8.87
CA LEU A 53 -14.09 7.86 -9.90
C LEU A 53 -14.57 7.51 -11.31
N LEU A 54 -15.81 7.02 -11.46
CA LEU A 54 -16.34 6.57 -12.75
C LEU A 54 -16.31 7.67 -13.82
N GLY A 55 -16.71 8.90 -13.48
CA GLY A 55 -16.72 10.01 -14.44
C GLY A 55 -15.31 10.32 -14.97
N GLN A 56 -14.33 10.43 -14.09
CA GLN A 56 -12.93 10.63 -14.45
C GLN A 56 -12.38 9.47 -15.31
N LEU A 57 -12.76 8.23 -14.97
CA LEU A 57 -12.31 7.04 -15.68
C LEU A 57 -12.88 7.00 -17.11
N VAL A 58 -14.17 7.29 -17.28
CA VAL A 58 -14.81 7.33 -18.61
C VAL A 58 -14.15 8.40 -19.50
N GLU A 59 -13.94 9.61 -18.98
CA GLU A 59 -13.24 10.69 -19.69
C GLU A 59 -11.79 10.28 -20.05
N ALA A 60 -11.09 9.60 -19.16
CA ALA A 60 -9.72 9.15 -19.42
C ALA A 60 -9.64 8.09 -20.54
N MET A 61 -10.75 7.40 -20.85
CA MET A 61 -10.79 6.34 -21.85
C MET A 61 -11.31 6.79 -23.23
N GLU A 62 -11.76 8.02 -23.41
CA GLU A 62 -12.39 8.51 -24.65
C GLU A 62 -11.54 8.27 -25.91
N ASP A 63 -10.21 8.42 -25.81
CA ASP A 63 -9.27 8.26 -26.92
C ASP A 63 -8.65 6.85 -27.01
N ILE A 64 -9.07 5.89 -26.17
CA ILE A 64 -8.52 4.53 -26.17
C ILE A 64 -9.30 3.70 -27.19
N ALA A 65 -8.64 3.24 -28.26
CA ALA A 65 -9.26 2.48 -29.34
C ALA A 65 -10.00 1.20 -28.88
N THR A 66 -9.49 0.56 -27.83
CA THR A 66 -10.13 -0.60 -27.19
C THR A 66 -10.16 -0.36 -25.69
N PRO A 67 -11.15 0.37 -25.19
CA PRO A 67 -11.24 0.69 -23.77
C PRO A 67 -11.45 -0.57 -22.93
N PRO A 68 -10.88 -0.63 -21.71
CA PRO A 68 -11.13 -1.70 -20.79
C PRO A 68 -12.60 -1.74 -20.34
N ALA A 69 -13.10 -2.92 -20.01
CA ALA A 69 -14.37 -3.05 -19.30
C ALA A 69 -14.27 -2.40 -17.91
N ILE A 70 -15.37 -1.85 -17.41
CA ILE A 70 -15.44 -1.25 -16.08
C ILE A 70 -16.32 -2.10 -15.17
N VAL A 71 -15.82 -2.36 -13.96
CA VAL A 71 -16.59 -2.90 -12.84
C VAL A 71 -16.47 -1.89 -11.69
N THR A 72 -17.60 -1.45 -11.13
CA THR A 72 -17.61 -0.53 -9.99
C THR A 72 -17.71 -1.31 -8.68
N ILE A 73 -17.13 -0.79 -7.60
CA ILE A 73 -17.24 -1.44 -6.29
C ILE A 73 -18.69 -1.46 -5.83
N SER A 74 -19.34 -0.30 -5.80
CA SER A 74 -20.76 -0.18 -5.46
C SER A 74 -21.62 -0.14 -6.73
N LYS A 75 -22.92 -0.38 -6.57
CA LYS A 75 -23.87 -0.37 -7.69
C LYS A 75 -24.06 1.04 -8.27
N VAL A 76 -23.85 1.17 -9.55
CA VAL A 76 -24.11 2.40 -10.34
C VAL A 76 -24.98 2.04 -11.53
N ALA A 77 -25.96 2.88 -11.86
CA ALA A 77 -26.83 2.66 -13.00
C ALA A 77 -26.04 2.54 -14.30
N GLY A 78 -26.28 1.48 -15.06
CA GLY A 78 -25.60 1.22 -16.35
C GLY A 78 -24.18 0.64 -16.23
N GLN A 79 -23.73 0.33 -15.01
CA GLN A 79 -22.43 -0.34 -14.76
C GLN A 79 -22.64 -1.66 -14.01
N THR A 80 -21.78 -2.63 -14.27
CA THR A 80 -21.71 -3.86 -13.49
C THR A 80 -20.97 -3.58 -12.17
N SER A 81 -21.58 -3.89 -11.03
CA SER A 81 -20.90 -3.82 -9.73
C SER A 81 -20.07 -5.07 -9.47
N LEU A 82 -19.12 -4.98 -8.54
CA LEU A 82 -18.31 -6.14 -8.10
C LEU A 82 -19.20 -7.27 -7.56
N ALA A 83 -20.24 -6.92 -6.80
CA ALA A 83 -21.19 -7.90 -6.28
C ALA A 83 -21.90 -8.65 -7.43
N GLU A 84 -22.43 -7.92 -8.42
CA GLU A 84 -23.10 -8.52 -9.59
C GLU A 84 -22.12 -9.36 -10.43
N ALA A 85 -20.88 -8.91 -10.61
CA ALA A 85 -19.84 -9.65 -11.35
C ALA A 85 -19.44 -10.97 -10.68
N THR A 86 -19.65 -11.11 -9.37
CA THR A 86 -19.24 -12.27 -8.58
C THR A 86 -20.40 -13.16 -8.10
N GLU A 87 -21.66 -12.75 -8.26
CA GLU A 87 -22.84 -13.41 -7.70
C GLU A 87 -22.92 -14.90 -8.07
N ASP A 88 -22.71 -15.23 -9.35
CA ASP A 88 -22.80 -16.60 -9.86
C ASP A 88 -21.45 -17.32 -9.99
N GLN A 89 -20.40 -16.75 -9.41
CA GLN A 89 -19.06 -17.34 -9.53
C GLN A 89 -18.82 -18.41 -8.48
N PRO A 90 -18.04 -19.47 -8.78
CA PRO A 90 -17.68 -20.47 -7.80
C PRO A 90 -16.95 -19.83 -6.59
N ALA A 91 -17.29 -20.26 -5.38
CA ALA A 91 -16.65 -19.79 -4.16
C ALA A 91 -15.15 -20.14 -4.08
N ALA A 92 -14.71 -21.13 -4.85
CA ALA A 92 -13.32 -21.56 -4.90
C ALA A 92 -12.90 -21.86 -6.35
N PHE A 93 -11.67 -21.50 -6.68
CA PHE A 93 -10.99 -21.92 -7.91
C PHE A 93 -9.50 -22.15 -7.62
N ASP A 94 -8.86 -23.02 -8.40
CA ASP A 94 -7.44 -23.31 -8.26
C ASP A 94 -6.60 -22.16 -8.80
N PRO A 95 -5.52 -21.78 -8.10
CA PRO A 95 -4.62 -20.74 -8.60
C PRO A 95 -4.00 -21.16 -9.95
N VAL A 96 -3.87 -20.19 -10.84
CA VAL A 96 -3.11 -20.41 -12.07
C VAL A 96 -1.64 -20.60 -11.72
N ALA A 97 -1.07 -21.71 -12.16
CA ALA A 97 0.35 -21.99 -11.98
C ALA A 97 1.19 -21.08 -12.87
N LEU A 98 2.04 -20.26 -12.26
CA LEU A 98 2.91 -19.32 -12.95
C LEU A 98 4.38 -19.61 -12.65
N ALA A 99 5.25 -19.35 -13.62
CA ALA A 99 6.70 -19.41 -13.41
C ALA A 99 7.14 -18.33 -12.40
N PRO A 100 8.20 -18.58 -11.62
CA PRO A 100 8.73 -17.57 -10.69
C PRO A 100 9.09 -16.22 -11.35
N ASP A 101 9.46 -16.25 -12.62
CA ASP A 101 9.83 -15.07 -13.41
C ASP A 101 8.66 -14.46 -14.20
N ALA A 102 7.44 -15.00 -14.05
CA ALA A 102 6.26 -14.36 -14.60
C ALA A 102 5.97 -13.04 -13.85
N MET A 103 5.40 -12.06 -14.56
CA MET A 103 4.96 -10.81 -13.97
C MET A 103 3.89 -11.08 -12.91
N ALA A 104 4.03 -10.43 -11.74
CA ALA A 104 3.09 -10.54 -10.63
C ALA A 104 2.21 -9.32 -10.49
N LEU A 105 2.81 -8.15 -10.56
CA LEU A 105 2.14 -6.86 -10.40
C LEU A 105 2.94 -5.74 -11.06
N TRP A 106 2.27 -4.65 -11.41
CA TRP A 106 2.91 -3.41 -11.87
C TRP A 106 2.55 -2.27 -10.93
N MET A 107 3.52 -1.40 -10.73
CA MET A 107 3.33 -0.15 -9.99
C MET A 107 3.89 1.02 -10.79
N TYR A 108 3.06 2.01 -11.07
CA TYR A 108 3.52 3.21 -11.76
C TYR A 108 4.21 4.18 -10.81
N THR A 109 5.32 4.74 -11.25
CA THR A 109 6.09 5.78 -10.56
C THR A 109 6.21 6.99 -11.47
N SER A 110 6.19 8.19 -10.86
CA SER A 110 6.49 9.44 -11.56
C SER A 110 7.97 9.44 -11.94
N GLY A 111 8.28 8.94 -13.13
CA GLY A 111 9.66 8.90 -13.62
C GLY A 111 10.29 10.30 -13.69
N THR A 112 11.59 10.39 -13.44
CA THR A 112 12.38 11.63 -13.55
C THR A 112 12.35 12.28 -14.96
N THR A 113 11.77 11.58 -15.93
CA THR A 113 11.71 11.97 -17.36
C THR A 113 10.33 12.43 -17.83
N GLY A 114 9.37 12.66 -16.94
CA GLY A 114 8.07 13.27 -17.20
C GLY A 114 6.86 12.33 -17.12
N ARG A 115 6.78 11.26 -17.93
CA ARG A 115 5.60 10.36 -17.90
C ARG A 115 5.78 9.22 -16.89
N PRO A 116 4.69 8.77 -16.22
CA PRO A 116 4.74 7.59 -15.36
C PRO A 116 5.28 6.36 -16.08
N LYS A 117 6.07 5.55 -15.35
CA LYS A 117 6.63 4.27 -15.84
C LYS A 117 6.25 3.15 -14.90
N ALA A 118 5.96 1.97 -15.44
CA ALA A 118 5.66 0.79 -14.65
C ALA A 118 6.94 0.13 -14.12
N ALA A 119 7.06 0.03 -12.80
CA ALA A 119 7.96 -0.93 -12.16
C ALA A 119 7.28 -2.31 -12.19
N VAL A 120 7.90 -3.27 -12.84
CA VAL A 120 7.39 -4.64 -13.01
C VAL A 120 7.96 -5.54 -11.93
N HIS A 121 7.09 -6.15 -11.12
CA HIS A 121 7.48 -7.11 -10.11
C HIS A 121 7.13 -8.54 -10.55
N LEU A 122 8.04 -9.48 -10.26
CA LEU A 122 7.89 -10.89 -10.63
C LEU A 122 7.30 -11.70 -9.47
N GLN A 123 6.74 -12.87 -9.77
CA GLN A 123 6.14 -13.76 -8.77
C GLN A 123 7.13 -14.11 -7.64
N ARG A 124 8.40 -14.34 -7.95
CA ARG A 124 9.44 -14.61 -6.94
C ARG A 124 9.66 -13.45 -5.96
N ALA A 125 9.45 -12.18 -6.37
CA ALA A 125 9.61 -11.04 -5.49
C ALA A 125 8.55 -11.01 -4.37
N ILE A 126 7.33 -11.45 -4.68
CA ILE A 126 6.24 -11.53 -3.70
C ILE A 126 6.58 -12.54 -2.60
N ALA A 127 7.24 -13.65 -2.96
CA ALA A 127 7.61 -14.71 -2.03
C ALA A 127 8.66 -14.30 -0.98
N THR A 128 9.27 -13.11 -1.09
CA THR A 128 10.32 -12.62 -0.18
C THR A 128 9.82 -11.56 0.79
N THR A 129 8.62 -11.01 0.60
CA THR A 129 8.12 -9.86 1.38
C THR A 129 7.97 -10.16 2.87
N ASP A 130 7.47 -11.34 3.22
CA ASP A 130 7.29 -11.80 4.60
C ASP A 130 8.62 -12.05 5.33
N ARG A 131 9.61 -12.64 4.63
CA ARG A 131 10.93 -12.90 5.23
C ARG A 131 11.56 -11.61 5.75
N TYR A 132 11.55 -10.59 4.92
CA TYR A 132 12.06 -9.29 5.27
C TYR A 132 11.30 -8.69 6.48
N PHE A 133 9.97 -8.62 6.40
CA PHE A 133 9.15 -7.96 7.41
C PHE A 133 9.14 -8.70 8.74
N GLY A 134 9.11 -10.03 8.71
CA GLY A 134 9.25 -10.89 9.88
C GLY A 134 10.67 -10.87 10.46
N ALA A 135 11.70 -11.16 9.65
CA ALA A 135 13.06 -11.32 10.16
C ALA A 135 13.70 -10.00 10.63
N THR A 136 13.37 -8.86 9.99
CA THR A 136 13.98 -7.56 10.33
C THR A 136 13.25 -6.86 11.45
N PHE A 137 11.91 -6.88 11.43
CA PHE A 137 11.06 -6.11 12.34
C PHE A 137 10.26 -6.96 13.32
N GLY A 138 10.45 -8.29 13.28
CA GLY A 138 9.78 -9.21 14.18
C GLY A 138 8.26 -9.20 14.05
N VAL A 139 7.73 -8.93 12.85
CA VAL A 139 6.29 -8.99 12.60
C VAL A 139 5.85 -10.44 12.49
N THR A 140 4.77 -10.79 13.17
CA THR A 140 4.21 -12.13 13.27
C THR A 140 2.71 -12.14 13.00
N GLY A 141 2.10 -13.33 12.97
CA GLY A 141 0.66 -13.48 12.81
C GLY A 141 -0.20 -12.86 13.90
N ASP A 142 0.38 -12.52 15.05
CA ASP A 142 -0.33 -11.87 16.16
C ASP A 142 -0.43 -10.35 15.99
N ASP A 143 0.25 -9.79 14.99
CA ASP A 143 0.29 -8.35 14.77
C ASP A 143 -0.94 -7.83 14.01
N ARG A 144 -1.26 -6.58 14.31
CA ARG A 144 -2.18 -5.74 13.54
C ARG A 144 -1.39 -4.60 12.93
N VAL A 145 -1.26 -4.63 11.61
CA VAL A 145 -0.45 -3.69 10.83
C VAL A 145 -1.34 -2.60 10.25
N TYR A 146 -1.03 -1.36 10.58
CA TYR A 146 -1.71 -0.17 10.06
C TYR A 146 -0.75 0.69 9.26
N GLY A 147 -1.05 0.89 7.97
CA GLY A 147 -0.34 1.82 7.10
C GLY A 147 -1.16 3.06 6.83
N THR A 148 -0.55 4.23 6.99
CA THR A 148 -1.20 5.49 6.64
C THR A 148 -0.99 5.87 5.17
N SER A 149 0.04 5.30 4.51
CA SER A 149 0.20 5.40 3.05
C SER A 149 -0.84 4.53 2.35
N LYS A 150 -1.32 4.99 1.21
CA LYS A 150 -2.34 4.27 0.43
C LYS A 150 -1.76 3.05 -0.27
N LEU A 151 -2.58 2.01 -0.44
CA LEU A 151 -2.17 0.71 -1.01
C LEU A 151 -1.70 0.77 -2.48
N PHE A 152 -1.97 1.83 -3.18
CA PHE A 152 -1.38 2.03 -4.52
C PHE A 152 0.09 2.54 -4.48
N PHE A 153 0.66 2.81 -3.30
CA PHE A 153 2.09 3.04 -3.11
C PHE A 153 2.81 1.77 -2.67
N ALA A 154 4.03 1.57 -3.17
CA ALA A 154 4.84 0.39 -2.87
C ALA A 154 5.04 0.16 -1.38
N TYR A 155 5.24 1.24 -0.61
CA TYR A 155 5.42 1.18 0.84
C TYR A 155 4.25 0.49 1.55
N ALA A 156 3.02 0.89 1.25
CA ALA A 156 1.84 0.26 1.84
C ALA A 156 1.53 -1.10 1.20
N LEU A 157 1.59 -1.22 -0.13
CA LEU A 157 1.29 -2.47 -0.82
C LEU A 157 2.20 -3.61 -0.33
N GLY A 158 3.51 -3.36 -0.29
CA GLY A 158 4.49 -4.35 0.14
C GLY A 158 4.31 -4.77 1.60
N HIS A 159 4.18 -3.79 2.49
CA HIS A 159 4.16 -4.05 3.94
C HIS A 159 2.76 -4.38 4.46
N CYS A 160 1.74 -3.55 4.13
CA CYS A 160 0.41 -3.70 4.74
C CYS A 160 -0.49 -4.72 4.03
N LEU A 161 -0.23 -5.03 2.74
CA LEU A 161 -0.95 -6.09 2.05
C LEU A 161 -0.09 -7.37 1.97
N LEU A 162 0.96 -7.34 1.16
CA LEU A 162 1.67 -8.57 0.79
C LEU A 162 2.37 -9.23 1.97
N ALA A 163 3.25 -8.52 2.68
CA ALA A 163 4.00 -9.09 3.81
C ALA A 163 3.07 -9.43 4.99
N THR A 164 2.14 -8.53 5.32
CA THR A 164 1.19 -8.72 6.43
C THR A 164 0.38 -10.00 6.26
N LEU A 165 -0.24 -10.20 5.09
CA LEU A 165 -1.06 -11.40 4.87
C LEU A 165 -0.23 -12.68 4.77
N ARG A 166 0.98 -12.62 4.21
CA ARG A 166 1.88 -13.78 4.15
C ARG A 166 2.38 -14.22 5.53
N LEU A 167 2.49 -13.28 6.48
CA LEU A 167 2.81 -13.58 7.89
C LEU A 167 1.59 -14.04 8.69
N GLY A 168 0.39 -14.00 8.13
CA GLY A 168 -0.85 -14.30 8.83
C GLY A 168 -1.31 -13.19 9.77
N ALA A 169 -0.71 -12.00 9.67
CA ALA A 169 -1.07 -10.83 10.46
C ALA A 169 -2.35 -10.16 9.93
N ALA A 170 -2.97 -9.32 10.76
CA ALA A 170 -4.14 -8.54 10.36
C ALA A 170 -3.74 -7.18 9.79
N ALA A 171 -4.35 -6.78 8.68
CA ALA A 171 -4.21 -5.45 8.11
C ALA A 171 -5.35 -4.54 8.56
N VAL A 172 -5.02 -3.34 9.04
CA VAL A 172 -5.99 -2.27 9.32
C VAL A 172 -6.11 -1.41 8.07
N LEU A 173 -7.32 -1.31 7.54
CA LEU A 173 -7.64 -0.52 6.34
C LEU A 173 -8.39 0.75 6.73
N SER A 174 -8.01 1.87 6.13
CA SER A 174 -8.64 3.17 6.36
C SER A 174 -8.92 3.85 5.02
N PRO A 175 -10.20 3.91 4.61
CA PRO A 175 -10.56 4.64 3.40
C PRO A 175 -10.37 6.15 3.57
N GLY A 176 -10.24 6.86 2.46
CA GLY A 176 -9.96 8.29 2.41
C GLY A 176 -8.49 8.65 2.66
N TRP A 177 -8.18 9.94 2.59
CA TRP A 177 -6.82 10.42 2.83
C TRP A 177 -6.56 10.59 4.32
N PRO A 178 -5.40 10.13 4.82
CA PRO A 178 -5.09 10.18 6.23
C PRO A 178 -4.90 11.63 6.71
N THR A 179 -5.54 11.94 7.83
CA THR A 179 -5.32 13.15 8.62
C THR A 179 -4.90 12.74 10.01
N ALA A 180 -4.31 13.65 10.79
CA ALA A 180 -3.95 13.34 12.18
C ALA A 180 -5.17 12.81 12.98
N ALA A 181 -6.33 13.46 12.82
CA ALA A 181 -7.56 13.06 13.51
C ALA A 181 -8.08 11.68 13.06
N SER A 182 -8.08 11.37 11.75
CA SER A 182 -8.51 10.06 11.27
C SER A 182 -7.57 8.94 11.74
N VAL A 183 -6.25 9.19 11.68
CA VAL A 183 -5.25 8.23 12.15
C VAL A 183 -5.36 7.97 13.65
N ALA A 184 -5.52 9.00 14.47
CA ALA A 184 -5.73 8.83 15.92
C ALA A 184 -6.99 8.01 16.22
N LYS A 185 -8.09 8.28 15.50
CA LYS A 185 -9.32 7.50 15.61
C LYS A 185 -9.15 6.04 15.23
N ASP A 186 -8.42 5.75 14.14
CA ASP A 186 -8.16 4.39 13.68
C ASP A 186 -7.25 3.64 14.65
N VAL A 187 -6.21 4.29 15.17
CA VAL A 187 -5.31 3.72 16.20
C VAL A 187 -6.09 3.38 17.48
N ASP A 188 -6.95 4.29 17.94
CA ASP A 188 -7.79 4.03 19.12
C ASP A 188 -8.77 2.87 18.91
N ARG A 189 -9.43 2.85 17.75
CA ARG A 189 -10.43 1.85 17.41
C ARG A 189 -9.86 0.45 17.19
N HIS A 190 -8.77 0.36 16.42
CA HIS A 190 -8.23 -0.91 15.92
C HIS A 190 -7.04 -1.42 16.71
N ARG A 191 -6.45 -0.58 17.57
CA ARG A 191 -5.28 -0.93 18.42
C ARG A 191 -4.19 -1.64 17.63
N PRO A 192 -3.65 -1.04 16.54
CA PRO A 192 -2.58 -1.65 15.78
C PRO A 192 -1.35 -1.85 16.65
N THR A 193 -0.60 -2.92 16.39
CA THR A 193 0.66 -3.21 17.07
C THR A 193 1.86 -2.69 16.28
N VAL A 194 1.68 -2.50 14.98
CA VAL A 194 2.68 -1.96 14.03
C VAL A 194 2.03 -0.83 13.22
N VAL A 195 2.66 0.32 13.21
CA VAL A 195 2.20 1.49 12.45
C VAL A 195 3.28 1.93 11.46
N LEU A 196 2.90 2.02 10.19
CA LEU A 196 3.73 2.53 9.11
C LEU A 196 3.21 3.87 8.65
N SER A 197 4.05 4.89 8.67
CA SER A 197 3.66 6.24 8.25
C SER A 197 4.79 6.99 7.55
N VAL A 198 4.52 8.20 7.14
CA VAL A 198 5.51 9.13 6.57
C VAL A 198 5.83 10.23 7.59
N PRO A 199 7.04 10.84 7.54
CA PRO A 199 7.45 11.89 8.47
C PRO A 199 6.46 13.04 8.60
N THR A 200 5.91 13.50 7.47
CA THR A 200 4.92 14.59 7.46
C THR A 200 3.69 14.27 8.33
N LEU A 201 3.20 13.04 8.33
CA LEU A 201 2.04 12.66 9.13
C LEU A 201 2.38 12.48 10.62
N TYR A 202 3.56 11.92 10.94
CA TYR A 202 4.06 11.91 12.32
C TYR A 202 4.18 13.33 12.89
N HIS A 203 4.72 14.27 12.10
CA HIS A 203 4.79 15.68 12.49
C HIS A 203 3.39 16.28 12.74
N ASN A 204 2.42 16.00 11.87
CA ASN A 204 1.06 16.51 12.07
C ASN A 204 0.39 15.95 13.32
N LEU A 205 0.57 14.65 13.62
CA LEU A 205 0.07 14.01 14.84
C LEU A 205 0.65 14.67 16.10
N LEU A 206 1.94 14.98 16.11
CA LEU A 206 2.59 15.70 17.19
C LEU A 206 2.04 17.12 17.32
N ARG A 207 2.00 17.89 16.23
CA ARG A 207 1.54 19.27 16.21
C ARG A 207 0.10 19.44 16.71
N GLU A 208 -0.75 18.44 16.44
CA GLU A 208 -2.16 18.44 16.84
C GLU A 208 -2.39 17.79 18.22
N GLY A 209 -1.31 17.39 18.92
CA GLY A 209 -1.39 16.75 20.25
C GLY A 209 -1.96 15.33 20.24
N MET A 210 -2.16 14.74 19.05
CA MET A 210 -2.74 13.39 18.91
C MET A 210 -1.78 12.28 19.31
N ALA A 211 -0.47 12.50 19.21
CA ALA A 211 0.56 11.51 19.56
C ALA A 211 0.59 11.15 21.05
N GLU A 212 0.03 11.99 21.92
CA GLU A 212 -0.04 11.75 23.36
C GLU A 212 -1.17 10.80 23.77
N HIS A 213 -2.05 10.42 22.84
CA HIS A 213 -3.16 9.51 23.11
C HIS A 213 -2.63 8.12 23.51
N ASP A 214 -3.17 7.55 24.58
CA ASP A 214 -2.69 6.29 25.16
C ASP A 214 -2.61 5.12 24.17
N ALA A 215 -3.50 5.11 23.17
CA ALA A 215 -3.52 4.08 22.15
C ALA A 215 -2.21 4.00 21.34
N PHE A 216 -1.47 5.12 21.19
CA PHE A 216 -0.16 5.09 20.53
C PHE A 216 0.93 4.44 21.38
N ARG A 217 0.79 4.41 22.71
CA ARG A 217 1.75 3.73 23.60
C ARG A 217 1.69 2.21 23.49
N ASP A 218 0.56 1.66 23.04
CA ASP A 218 0.37 0.23 22.82
C ASP A 218 1.03 -0.28 21.52
N VAL A 219 1.36 0.63 20.61
CA VAL A 219 2.06 0.31 19.37
C VAL A 219 3.50 -0.09 19.69
N ARG A 220 3.88 -1.31 19.33
CA ARG A 220 5.23 -1.83 19.62
C ARG A 220 6.29 -1.40 18.60
N LEU A 221 5.88 -1.04 17.37
CA LEU A 221 6.77 -0.70 16.28
C LEU A 221 6.19 0.42 15.42
N TYR A 222 6.98 1.48 15.27
CA TYR A 222 6.71 2.56 14.32
C TYR A 222 7.74 2.53 13.20
N LEU A 223 7.27 2.52 11.94
CA LEU A 223 8.11 2.58 10.76
C LEU A 223 7.87 3.87 9.99
N SER A 224 8.92 4.44 9.43
CA SER A 224 8.86 5.61 8.56
C SER A 224 9.68 5.41 7.31
N ALA A 225 9.14 5.78 6.16
CA ALA A 225 9.81 5.81 4.87
C ALA A 225 9.16 6.81 3.91
N GLY A 226 9.72 6.95 2.70
CA GLY A 226 9.22 7.81 1.63
C GLY A 226 9.77 9.23 1.68
N GLU A 227 10.11 9.74 2.85
CA GLU A 227 10.71 11.05 3.09
C GLU A 227 11.81 10.89 4.16
N ARG A 228 12.74 11.85 4.24
CA ARG A 228 13.70 11.89 5.34
C ARG A 228 13.00 12.24 6.64
N LEU A 229 13.20 11.44 7.68
CA LEU A 229 12.67 11.70 9.02
C LEU A 229 13.48 12.82 9.70
N PRO A 230 12.89 13.99 10.00
CA PRO A 230 13.57 15.04 10.77
C PRO A 230 13.86 14.54 12.18
N ARG A 231 15.03 14.91 12.68
CA ARG A 231 15.51 14.45 14.01
C ARG A 231 14.61 14.94 15.14
N ASP A 232 14.16 16.17 15.06
CA ASP A 232 13.24 16.78 16.04
C ASP A 232 11.90 16.05 16.09
N VAL A 233 11.37 15.62 14.94
CA VAL A 233 10.14 14.80 14.85
C VAL A 233 10.37 13.42 15.50
N ALA A 234 11.52 12.77 15.22
CA ALA A 234 11.84 11.48 15.81
C ALA A 234 11.98 11.55 17.34
N GLU A 235 12.68 12.58 17.85
CA GLU A 235 12.88 12.80 19.28
C GLU A 235 11.55 13.13 19.99
N ALA A 236 10.74 14.04 19.41
CA ALA A 236 9.42 14.40 19.95
C ALA A 236 8.46 13.21 19.97
N TRP A 237 8.47 12.39 18.91
CA TRP A 237 7.65 11.16 18.85
C TRP A 237 8.03 10.17 19.95
N CYS A 238 9.32 9.93 20.11
CA CYS A 238 9.81 9.05 21.16
C CYS A 238 9.45 9.55 22.57
N ALA A 239 9.51 10.86 22.80
CA ALA A 239 9.08 11.48 24.05
C ALA A 239 7.58 11.31 24.32
N ALA A 240 6.72 11.45 23.30
CA ALA A 240 5.28 11.34 23.42
C ALA A 240 4.79 9.90 23.62
N THR A 241 5.36 8.95 22.87
CA THR A 241 4.87 7.57 22.81
C THR A 241 5.71 6.55 23.61
N GLY A 242 6.91 6.92 24.00
CA GLY A 242 7.89 6.03 24.64
C GLY A 242 8.57 5.06 23.65
N ARG A 243 8.38 5.23 22.34
CA ARG A 243 8.92 4.34 21.30
C ARG A 243 9.58 5.15 20.18
N PRO A 244 10.75 4.73 19.69
CA PRO A 244 11.38 5.36 18.53
C PRO A 244 10.63 5.03 17.23
N ILE A 245 10.77 5.92 16.25
CA ILE A 245 10.43 5.62 14.87
C ILE A 245 11.65 4.97 14.20
N VAL A 246 11.45 3.83 13.58
CA VAL A 246 12.47 3.14 12.78
C VAL A 246 12.37 3.64 11.35
N GLU A 247 13.38 4.39 10.92
CA GLU A 247 13.45 4.94 9.57
C GLU A 247 14.03 3.93 8.59
N GLY A 248 13.50 3.90 7.37
CA GLY A 248 14.00 3.07 6.28
C GLY A 248 13.85 3.74 4.92
N LEU A 249 14.54 3.19 3.93
CA LEU A 249 14.51 3.60 2.54
C LEU A 249 14.10 2.43 1.66
N GLY A 250 13.14 2.65 0.80
CA GLY A 250 12.75 1.77 -0.29
C GLY A 250 12.38 2.57 -1.52
N THR A 251 12.19 1.90 -2.62
CA THR A 251 11.71 2.49 -3.88
C THR A 251 10.55 1.67 -4.44
N THR A 252 9.85 2.21 -5.42
CA THR A 252 8.79 1.46 -6.10
C THR A 252 9.35 0.21 -6.76
N GLU A 253 10.56 0.26 -7.30
CA GLU A 253 11.24 -0.83 -8.00
C GLU A 253 11.67 -1.96 -7.05
N THR A 254 11.83 -1.68 -5.77
CA THR A 254 12.19 -2.68 -4.76
C THR A 254 10.97 -3.22 -4.00
N LEU A 255 9.81 -2.56 -4.09
CA LEU A 255 8.55 -2.89 -3.41
C LEU A 255 8.62 -2.79 -1.87
N MET A 256 9.78 -3.06 -1.30
CA MET A 256 10.07 -3.09 0.14
C MET A 256 11.21 -2.13 0.45
N MET A 257 11.44 -1.87 1.74
CA MET A 257 12.66 -1.17 2.14
C MET A 257 13.90 -2.02 1.80
N VAL A 258 14.97 -1.36 1.42
CA VAL A 258 16.30 -1.96 1.16
C VAL A 258 17.31 -1.54 2.21
N LEU A 259 17.11 -0.39 2.83
CA LEU A 259 17.87 0.09 4.00
C LEU A 259 16.87 0.32 5.14
N ALA A 260 17.25 -0.01 6.35
CA ALA A 260 16.49 0.39 7.54
C ALA A 260 17.38 0.45 8.79
N ASN A 261 16.97 1.28 9.73
CA ASN A 261 17.42 1.17 11.11
C ASN A 261 16.88 -0.12 11.73
N ARG A 262 17.49 -0.55 12.81
CA ARG A 262 17.01 -1.68 13.60
C ARG A 262 16.18 -1.16 14.78
N PRO A 263 15.11 -1.86 15.17
CA PRO A 263 14.31 -1.45 16.33
C PRO A 263 15.10 -1.37 17.64
N ASP A 264 16.12 -2.22 17.77
CA ASP A 264 17.03 -2.33 18.93
C ASP A 264 18.31 -1.47 18.81
N ASP A 265 18.62 -0.95 17.62
CA ASP A 265 19.79 -0.08 17.36
C ASP A 265 19.39 1.04 16.36
N PRO A 266 18.48 1.94 16.73
CA PRO A 266 18.11 3.05 15.87
C PRO A 266 19.23 4.10 15.85
N THR A 267 19.64 4.51 14.66
CA THR A 267 20.60 5.61 14.45
C THR A 267 19.86 6.81 13.88
N PRO A 268 19.35 7.74 14.69
CA PRO A 268 18.54 8.87 14.24
C PRO A 268 19.27 9.73 13.19
N GLY A 269 18.53 10.16 12.16
CA GLY A 269 19.05 10.98 11.07
C GLY A 269 19.75 10.19 9.96
N THR A 270 19.67 8.86 10.01
CA THR A 270 20.11 7.96 8.93
C THR A 270 19.00 6.98 8.57
N VAL A 271 18.99 6.50 7.34
CA VAL A 271 18.10 5.43 6.88
C VAL A 271 18.56 4.02 7.27
N GLY A 272 19.57 3.93 8.14
CA GLY A 272 20.10 2.67 8.65
C GLY A 272 21.07 1.96 7.71
N ARG A 273 21.03 0.63 7.72
CA ARG A 273 21.98 -0.26 7.03
C ARG A 273 21.26 -1.09 5.99
N PRO A 274 21.99 -1.67 5.00
CA PRO A 274 21.42 -2.63 4.08
C PRO A 274 20.72 -3.77 4.82
N LEU A 275 19.58 -4.15 4.29
CA LEU A 275 18.81 -5.27 4.82
C LEU A 275 19.38 -6.60 4.32
N PRO A 276 19.11 -7.73 5.00
CA PRO A 276 19.62 -9.02 4.58
C PRO A 276 19.27 -9.35 3.12
N GLY A 277 20.29 -9.64 2.30
CA GLY A 277 20.12 -9.93 0.87
C GLY A 277 20.18 -8.69 -0.05
N VAL A 278 20.49 -7.51 0.49
CA VAL A 278 20.79 -6.29 -0.26
C VAL A 278 22.30 -6.09 -0.30
N GLU A 279 22.86 -5.94 -1.50
CA GLU A 279 24.28 -5.66 -1.77
C GLU A 279 24.50 -4.21 -2.21
#